data_77912d3bef4abe16de25e9e6c90d38dc
#
_entry.id   77912d3bef4abe16de25e9e6c90d38dc
#
_cell.length_a   1.000
_cell.length_b   1.000
_cell.length_c   1.000
_cell.angle_alpha   90.00
_cell.angle_beta   90.00
_cell.angle_gamma   90.00
#
_symmetry.space_group_name_H-M   'P 1'
#
loop_
_entity.id
_entity.type
_entity.pdbx_description
1 polymer ?
#
loop_
_entity_poly.entity_id
_entity_poly.type
_entity_poly.pdbx_seq_one_letter_code
_entity_poly.pdbx_strand_id
1 'polypeptide(L)'
;MSTLPGILADIADIAGIDAAYEVARSHGGTRVSIPPRAVKGHWLTELLGIETADKICQGLATLDPDGRLRGVQNEIIPRGPAAILTAARRVAQEALDEGKSAREAARIAGLHERTIWRMKAKEDDGQGSVV
;
A
#
# COMPACT_ATOMS: atom_id res chain seq x y z
N MET A 1 11.35 -7.83 -0.30
CA MET A 1 11.90 -6.50 -0.06
C MET A 1 11.09 -5.47 -0.85
N SER A 2 10.67 -4.43 -0.19
CA SER A 2 9.82 -3.41 -0.84
C SER A 2 10.66 -2.49 -1.72
N THR A 3 10.16 -2.20 -2.93
CA THR A 3 10.77 -1.22 -3.82
C THR A 3 10.16 0.17 -3.64
N LEU A 4 9.23 0.32 -2.70
CA LEU A 4 8.54 1.58 -2.48
C LEU A 4 9.43 2.56 -1.72
N PRO A 5 9.32 3.87 -2.03
CA PRO A 5 10.13 4.86 -1.35
C PRO A 5 9.58 5.24 0.02
N GLY A 6 10.51 5.49 0.96
CA GLY A 6 10.19 6.09 2.25
C GLY A 6 9.13 5.37 3.04
N ILE A 7 8.27 6.14 3.67
CA ILE A 7 7.21 5.64 4.55
C ILE A 7 6.20 4.74 3.82
N LEU A 8 6.09 4.86 2.50
CA LEU A 8 5.17 4.01 1.73
C LEU A 8 5.57 2.54 1.81
N ALA A 9 6.85 2.24 1.90
CA ALA A 9 7.32 0.87 2.08
C ALA A 9 6.81 0.30 3.40
N ASP A 10 6.88 1.08 4.47
CA ASP A 10 6.41 0.65 5.78
C ASP A 10 4.89 0.46 5.79
N ILE A 11 4.15 1.37 5.17
CA ILE A 11 2.70 1.26 5.06
C ILE A 11 2.30 0.00 4.29
N ALA A 12 3.01 -0.29 3.20
CA ALA A 12 2.75 -1.50 2.40
C ALA A 12 3.00 -2.78 3.22
N ASP A 13 4.07 -2.80 4.01
CA ASP A 13 4.38 -3.95 4.85
C ASP A 13 3.34 -4.17 5.94
N ILE A 14 2.80 -3.08 6.48
CA ILE A 14 1.82 -3.15 7.58
C ILE A 14 0.41 -3.45 7.07
N ALA A 15 -0.02 -2.77 6.02
CA ALA A 15 -1.42 -2.77 5.60
C ALA A 15 -1.64 -3.13 4.13
N GLY A 16 -0.58 -3.44 3.40
CA GLY A 16 -0.68 -3.83 2.00
C GLY A 16 -0.42 -2.70 1.03
N ILE A 17 -0.08 -3.08 -0.20
CA ILE A 17 0.27 -2.13 -1.25
C ILE A 17 -0.88 -1.20 -1.62
N ASP A 18 -2.12 -1.69 -1.53
CA ASP A 18 -3.30 -0.88 -1.85
C ASP A 18 -3.43 0.31 -0.89
N ALA A 19 -3.14 0.09 0.40
CA ALA A 19 -3.14 1.18 1.39
C ALA A 19 -2.05 2.20 1.07
N ALA A 20 -0.84 1.74 0.74
CA ALA A 20 0.25 2.63 0.35
C ALA A 20 -0.11 3.43 -0.90
N TYR A 21 -0.74 2.80 -1.88
CA TYR A 21 -1.20 3.46 -3.10
C TYR A 21 -2.20 4.57 -2.79
N GLU A 22 -3.20 4.28 -1.93
CA GLU A 22 -4.21 5.28 -1.56
C GLU A 22 -3.59 6.46 -0.83
N VAL A 23 -2.63 6.22 0.06
CA VAL A 23 -1.92 7.29 0.75
C VAL A 23 -1.14 8.15 -0.24
N ALA A 24 -0.40 7.52 -1.15
CA ALA A 24 0.37 8.25 -2.15
C ALA A 24 -0.53 9.04 -3.09
N ARG A 25 -1.68 8.48 -3.48
CA ARG A 25 -2.62 9.14 -4.38
C ARG A 25 -3.24 10.39 -3.76
N SER A 26 -3.59 10.31 -2.48
CA SER A 26 -4.28 11.41 -1.82
C SER A 26 -3.36 12.44 -1.19
N HIS A 27 -2.18 12.04 -0.73
CA HIS A 27 -1.28 12.90 0.04
C HIS A 27 0.15 12.94 -0.49
N GLY A 28 0.40 12.37 -1.67
CA GLY A 28 1.73 12.38 -2.28
C GLY A 28 2.28 13.79 -2.43
N GLY A 29 3.52 13.97 -2.02
CA GLY A 29 4.19 15.26 -2.08
C GLY A 29 3.88 16.20 -0.92
N THR A 30 3.06 15.77 0.05
CA THR A 30 2.72 16.61 1.21
C THR A 30 3.38 16.06 2.48
N ARG A 31 3.53 16.94 3.46
CA ARG A 31 3.99 16.56 4.79
C ARG A 31 2.79 16.18 5.65
N VAL A 32 2.91 15.05 6.33
CA VAL A 32 1.82 14.55 7.18
C VAL A 32 2.36 14.12 8.53
N SER A 33 1.46 14.01 9.49
CA SER A 33 1.76 13.42 10.79
C SER A 33 0.80 12.27 11.01
N ILE A 34 1.28 11.21 11.64
CA ILE A 34 0.50 10.01 11.93
C ILE A 34 0.64 9.71 13.42
N PRO A 35 -0.45 9.78 14.18
CA PRO A 35 -0.37 9.52 15.63
C PRO A 35 -0.10 8.04 15.92
N PRO A 36 0.32 7.68 17.15
CA PRO A 36 0.59 6.27 17.47
C PRO A 36 -0.66 5.40 17.56
N ARG A 37 -1.84 6.01 17.63
CA ARG A 37 -3.12 5.31 17.58
C ARG A 37 -4.07 6.08 16.68
N ALA A 38 -4.95 5.37 15.98
CA ALA A 38 -5.90 6.02 15.09
C ALA A 38 -6.84 6.94 15.87
N VAL A 39 -7.13 8.10 15.28
CA VAL A 39 -8.02 9.10 15.87
C VAL A 39 -9.15 9.36 14.89
N LYS A 40 -10.38 9.36 15.40
CA LYS A 40 -11.54 9.68 14.59
C LYS A 40 -11.39 11.08 14.00
N GLY A 41 -11.66 11.23 12.71
CA GLY A 41 -11.54 12.51 12.01
C GLY A 41 -10.14 12.82 11.51
N HIS A 42 -9.14 11.99 11.82
CA HIS A 42 -7.79 12.15 11.28
C HIS A 42 -7.78 11.75 9.79
N TRP A 43 -6.91 12.39 9.00
CA TRP A 43 -6.88 12.15 7.55
C TRP A 43 -6.71 10.67 7.19
N LEU A 44 -5.87 9.95 7.91
CA LEU A 44 -5.61 8.54 7.64
C LEU A 44 -6.84 7.68 7.94
N THR A 45 -7.53 7.98 9.03
CA THR A 45 -8.78 7.29 9.40
C THR A 45 -9.86 7.54 8.37
N GLU A 46 -9.98 8.78 7.90
CA GLU A 46 -10.97 9.13 6.87
C GLU A 46 -10.68 8.43 5.54
N LEU A 47 -9.40 8.24 5.24
CA LEU A 47 -8.98 7.64 3.97
C LEU A 47 -9.16 6.12 3.96
N LEU A 48 -8.74 5.43 5.03
CA LEU A 48 -8.61 3.97 5.04
C LEU A 48 -9.54 3.26 6.03
N GLY A 49 -10.27 4.00 6.85
CA GLY A 49 -11.08 3.43 7.93
C GLY A 49 -10.28 3.26 9.20
N ILE A 50 -11.00 3.20 10.34
CA ILE A 50 -10.38 3.20 11.66
C ILE A 50 -9.49 1.97 11.90
N GLU A 51 -9.90 0.80 11.45
CA GLU A 51 -9.16 -0.43 11.69
C GLU A 51 -7.82 -0.43 10.96
N THR A 52 -7.83 -0.11 9.67
CA THR A 52 -6.61 -0.05 8.86
C THR A 52 -5.72 1.08 9.32
N ALA A 53 -6.30 2.24 9.61
CA ALA A 53 -5.55 3.39 10.10
C ALA A 53 -4.85 3.07 11.42
N ASP A 54 -5.55 2.42 12.36
CA ASP A 54 -4.96 2.07 13.64
C ASP A 54 -3.82 1.06 13.49
N LYS A 55 -3.97 0.11 12.59
CA LYS A 55 -2.92 -0.86 12.28
C LYS A 55 -1.65 -0.16 11.79
N ILE A 56 -1.80 0.81 10.89
CA ILE A 56 -0.69 1.60 10.38
C ILE A 56 -0.09 2.46 11.50
N CYS A 57 -0.92 3.12 12.30
CA CYS A 57 -0.46 3.96 13.40
C CYS A 57 0.39 3.16 14.37
N GLN A 58 -0.08 1.99 14.79
CA GLN A 58 0.65 1.14 15.71
C GLN A 58 1.94 0.60 15.10
N GLY A 59 1.89 0.23 13.82
CA GLY A 59 3.05 -0.30 13.11
C GLY A 59 4.16 0.72 12.91
N LEU A 60 3.81 1.98 12.78
CA LEU A 60 4.78 3.07 12.59
C LEU A 60 5.22 3.72 13.90
N ALA A 61 4.50 3.47 15.01
CA ALA A 61 4.82 4.08 16.28
C ALA A 61 6.16 3.59 16.80
N THR A 62 6.89 4.49 17.45
CA THR A 62 8.17 4.18 18.09
C THR A 62 8.11 4.56 19.55
N LEU A 63 8.99 3.95 20.35
CA LEU A 63 9.13 4.31 21.76
C LEU A 63 10.25 5.34 21.89
N ASP A 64 9.96 6.43 22.62
CA ASP A 64 11.00 7.38 22.94
C ASP A 64 11.76 6.90 24.21
N PRO A 65 12.85 7.58 24.60
CA PRO A 65 13.62 7.19 25.76
C PRO A 65 12.81 7.16 27.07
N ASP A 66 11.72 7.91 27.13
CA ASP A 66 10.85 7.96 28.31
C ASP A 66 9.80 6.82 28.32
N GLY A 67 9.81 5.97 27.29
CA GLY A 67 8.90 4.85 27.20
C GLY A 67 7.53 5.23 26.62
N ARG A 68 7.37 6.43 26.10
CA ARG A 68 6.12 6.87 25.49
C ARG A 68 6.11 6.54 24.00
N LEU A 69 4.94 6.17 23.51
CA LEU A 69 4.75 5.94 22.09
C LEU A 69 4.71 7.27 21.34
N ARG A 70 5.47 7.35 20.28
CA ARG A 70 5.45 8.50 19.38
C ARG A 70 5.03 8.06 17.99
N GLY A 71 4.18 8.86 17.37
CA GLY A 71 3.82 8.67 15.97
C GLY A 71 4.85 9.33 15.04
N VAL A 72 4.54 9.27 13.76
CA VAL A 72 5.33 9.92 12.72
C VAL A 72 4.96 11.40 12.70
N GLN A 73 5.96 12.26 12.65
CA GLN A 73 5.73 13.71 12.60
C GLN A 73 6.43 14.32 11.39
N ASN A 74 5.67 15.14 10.66
CA ASN A 74 6.22 15.97 9.60
C ASN A 74 6.94 15.18 8.51
N GLU A 75 6.41 14.02 8.18
CA GLU A 75 6.99 13.13 7.18
C GLU A 75 6.42 13.45 5.80
N ILE A 76 7.29 13.46 4.78
CA ILE A 76 6.86 13.67 3.41
C ILE A 76 6.37 12.35 2.82
N ILE A 77 5.15 12.36 2.26
CA ILE A 77 4.64 11.23 1.51
C ILE A 77 5.22 11.31 0.10
N PRO A 78 5.97 10.29 -0.36
CA PRO A 78 6.52 10.30 -1.71
C PRO A 78 5.43 10.35 -2.76
N ARG A 79 5.73 10.98 -3.89
CA ARG A 79 4.85 11.01 -5.05
C ARG A 79 5.02 9.73 -5.85
N GLY A 80 4.08 9.46 -6.72
CA GLY A 80 4.20 8.40 -7.70
C GLY A 80 3.32 7.18 -7.45
N PRO A 81 2.01 7.39 -7.21
CA PRO A 81 1.12 6.24 -7.01
C PRO A 81 1.09 5.29 -8.20
N ALA A 82 1.23 5.80 -9.41
CA ALA A 82 1.27 4.96 -10.61
C ALA A 82 2.51 4.05 -10.61
N ALA A 83 3.65 4.55 -10.19
CA ALA A 83 4.88 3.75 -10.11
C ALA A 83 4.75 2.65 -9.06
N ILE A 84 4.12 2.95 -7.93
CA ILE A 84 3.87 1.97 -6.86
C ILE A 84 3.00 0.83 -7.38
N LEU A 85 1.91 1.18 -8.04
CA LEU A 85 0.98 0.19 -8.58
C LEU A 85 1.62 -0.62 -9.71
N THR A 86 2.41 0.02 -10.57
CA THR A 86 3.13 -0.65 -11.64
C THR A 86 4.11 -1.69 -11.08
N ALA A 87 4.85 -1.33 -10.04
CA ALA A 87 5.79 -2.26 -9.39
C ALA A 87 5.05 -3.46 -8.79
N ALA A 88 3.92 -3.21 -8.10
CA ALA A 88 3.12 -4.27 -7.52
C ALA A 88 2.54 -5.21 -8.58
N ARG A 89 2.06 -4.65 -9.69
CA ARG A 89 1.52 -5.43 -10.80
C ARG A 89 2.58 -6.31 -11.44
N ARG A 90 3.81 -5.81 -11.55
CA ARG A 90 4.93 -6.59 -12.08
C ARG A 90 5.20 -7.81 -11.20
N VAL A 91 5.23 -7.63 -9.89
CA VAL A 91 5.42 -8.73 -8.94
C VAL A 91 4.29 -9.76 -9.09
N ALA A 92 3.05 -9.29 -9.19
CA ALA A 92 1.91 -10.18 -9.38
C ALA A 92 1.99 -10.94 -10.70
N GLN A 93 2.39 -10.27 -11.78
CA GLN A 93 2.51 -10.90 -13.09
C GLN A 93 3.58 -11.99 -13.09
N GLU A 94 4.71 -11.71 -12.46
CA GLU A 94 5.78 -12.72 -12.32
C GLU A 94 5.30 -13.95 -11.57
N ALA A 95 4.51 -13.75 -10.51
CA ALA A 95 3.94 -14.85 -9.74
C ALA A 95 2.98 -15.68 -10.59
N LEU A 96 2.13 -15.03 -11.38
CA LEU A 96 1.20 -15.71 -12.28
C LEU A 96 1.95 -16.49 -13.38
N ASP A 97 3.03 -15.90 -13.91
CA ASP A 97 3.85 -16.54 -14.93
C ASP A 97 4.55 -17.78 -14.38
N GLU A 98 4.82 -17.83 -13.10
CA GLU A 98 5.39 -18.99 -12.41
C GLU A 98 4.34 -20.06 -12.11
N GLY A 99 3.09 -19.83 -12.47
CA GLY A 99 1.99 -20.77 -12.25
C GLY A 99 1.26 -20.61 -10.93
N LYS A 100 1.49 -19.53 -10.21
CA LYS A 100 0.80 -19.29 -8.95
C LYS A 100 -0.64 -18.86 -9.20
N SER A 101 -1.52 -19.15 -8.22
CA SER A 101 -2.91 -18.77 -8.30
C SER A 101 -3.08 -17.25 -8.14
N ALA A 102 -4.24 -16.74 -8.55
CA ALA A 102 -4.57 -15.33 -8.37
C ALA A 102 -4.47 -14.92 -6.90
N ARG A 103 -4.92 -15.78 -5.99
CA ARG A 103 -4.85 -15.53 -4.54
C ARG A 103 -3.40 -15.42 -4.06
N GLU A 104 -2.55 -16.33 -4.51
CA GLU A 104 -1.14 -16.31 -4.14
C GLU A 104 -0.43 -15.09 -4.72
N ALA A 105 -0.69 -14.77 -5.98
CA ALA A 105 -0.13 -13.59 -6.63
C ALA A 105 -0.53 -12.31 -5.89
N ALA A 106 -1.80 -12.21 -5.49
CA ALA A 106 -2.29 -11.06 -4.73
C ALA A 106 -1.55 -10.93 -3.41
N ARG A 107 -1.37 -12.04 -2.69
CA ARG A 107 -0.68 -12.04 -1.40
C ARG A 107 0.79 -11.62 -1.55
N ILE A 108 1.48 -12.16 -2.55
CA ILE A 108 2.90 -11.88 -2.79
C ILE A 108 3.09 -10.41 -3.16
N ALA A 109 2.21 -9.88 -4.00
CA ALA A 109 2.30 -8.49 -4.48
C ALA A 109 1.71 -7.48 -3.50
N GLY A 110 0.95 -7.92 -2.50
CA GLY A 110 0.25 -7.03 -1.58
C GLY A 110 -0.96 -6.35 -2.20
N LEU A 111 -1.55 -6.97 -3.22
CA LEU A 111 -2.74 -6.48 -3.90
C LEU A 111 -3.98 -7.28 -3.50
N HIS A 112 -5.16 -6.72 -3.73
CA HIS A 112 -6.39 -7.46 -3.59
C HIS A 112 -6.53 -8.47 -4.73
N GLU A 113 -7.14 -9.61 -4.45
CA GLU A 113 -7.39 -10.65 -5.44
C GLU A 113 -8.18 -10.09 -6.63
N ARG A 114 -9.12 -9.17 -6.36
CA ARG A 114 -9.90 -8.50 -7.41
C ARG A 114 -9.00 -7.82 -8.44
N THR A 115 -7.92 -7.18 -7.98
CA THR A 115 -6.98 -6.52 -8.87
C THR A 115 -6.31 -7.54 -9.80
N ILE A 116 -5.96 -8.71 -9.27
CA ILE A 116 -5.34 -9.76 -10.06
C ILE A 116 -6.31 -10.28 -11.12
N TRP A 117 -7.59 -10.48 -10.77
CA TRP A 117 -8.58 -10.92 -11.74
C TRP A 117 -8.78 -9.90 -12.85
N ARG A 118 -8.73 -8.61 -12.53
CA ARG A 118 -8.79 -7.54 -13.54
C ARG A 118 -7.59 -7.59 -14.48
N MET A 119 -6.41 -7.86 -13.94
CA MET A 119 -5.19 -8.01 -14.75
C MET A 119 -5.31 -9.17 -15.73
N LYS A 120 -5.80 -10.31 -15.25
CA LYS A 120 -6.00 -11.49 -16.10
C LYS A 120 -7.03 -11.23 -17.19
N ALA A 121 -8.15 -10.61 -16.85
CA ALA A 121 -9.20 -10.30 -17.82
C ALA A 121 -8.69 -9.33 -18.89
N LYS A 122 -7.94 -8.32 -18.50
CA LYS A 122 -7.36 -7.34 -19.42
C LYS A 122 -6.35 -7.99 -20.36
N GLU A 123 -5.55 -8.92 -19.86
CA GLU A 123 -4.60 -9.66 -20.65
C GLU A 123 -5.31 -10.50 -21.72
N ASP A 124 -6.38 -11.20 -21.32
CA ASP A 124 -7.18 -11.99 -22.26
C ASP A 124 -7.82 -11.12 -23.32
N ASP A 125 -8.39 -9.99 -22.92
CA ASP A 125 -9.00 -9.02 -23.85
C ASP A 125 -7.96 -8.46 -24.80
N GLY A 126 -6.77 -8.17 -24.30
CA GLY A 126 -5.66 -7.68 -25.10
C GLY A 126 -5.25 -8.67 -26.17
N GLN A 127 -5.21 -9.95 -25.85
CA GLN A 127 -4.91 -11.01 -26.79
C GLN A 127 -6.00 -11.11 -27.87
N GLY A 128 -7.25 -11.01 -27.45
CA GLY A 128 -8.36 -11.06 -28.38
C GLY A 128 -8.38 -9.89 -29.36
N SER A 129 -7.96 -8.71 -28.93
CA SER A 129 -8.00 -7.51 -29.75
C SER A 129 -6.86 -7.42 -30.77
N VAL A 130 -5.80 -8.17 -30.57
CA VAL A 130 -4.62 -8.13 -31.45
C VAL A 130 -4.80 -8.98 -32.69
N VAL A 131 -5.70 -9.90 -32.67
CA VAL A 131 -5.91 -10.85 -33.73
C VAL A 131 -6.52 -10.22 -35.00
#